data_475d2fdab9c61b22ae4a2cadaf808f53
#
_entry.id   475d2fdab9c61b22ae4a2cadaf808f53
#
_cell.length_a   1.000
_cell.length_b   1.000
_cell.length_c   1.000
_cell.angle_alpha   90.00
_cell.angle_beta   90.00
_cell.angle_gamma   90.00
#
_symmetry.space_group_name_H-M   'P 1'
#
loop_
_entity.id
_entity.type
_entity.pdbx_description
1 polymer ?
#
loop_
_entity_poly.entity_id
_entity_poly.type
_entity_poly.pdbx_seq_one_letter_code
_entity_poly.pdbx_strand_id
1 'polypeptide(L)'
;MLPSLPSPLHPAVVHFPIVLMILLPVAALGALWAIRRGAAPLKAWGVPVALAAGLTLSAWAAVETGESQGEKVEDTLGEQAVETHEEAAERFLLFSGAVLVVSAAGLLRGTVGRTARVVGTVAALGLVAAGYQVGHSGGRLVYGDATMTGLVGGTLNAQGGEGTGEAEGGRGEARLDEARRAEGDD
;
A
#
# COMPACT_ATOMS: atom_id res chain seq x y z
N MET A 1 0.55 11.22 32.26
CA MET A 1 0.97 11.60 30.90
C MET A 1 0.77 10.37 30.02
N LEU A 2 -0.16 10.43 29.09
CA LEU A 2 -0.28 9.39 28.06
C LEU A 2 0.93 9.53 27.11
N PRO A 3 1.59 8.43 26.71
CA PRO A 3 2.66 8.51 25.73
C PRO A 3 2.09 9.12 24.44
N SER A 4 2.82 10.07 23.87
CA SER A 4 2.46 10.65 22.58
C SER A 4 2.42 9.53 21.54
N LEU A 5 1.29 9.36 20.88
CA LEU A 5 1.16 8.40 19.78
C LEU A 5 2.16 8.75 18.67
N PRO A 6 2.81 7.75 18.05
CA PRO A 6 3.74 8.02 16.96
C PRO A 6 3.01 8.73 15.82
N SER A 7 3.59 9.81 15.33
CA SER A 7 3.10 10.50 14.12
C SER A 7 4.10 10.21 12.98
N PRO A 8 3.65 9.70 11.82
CA PRO A 8 2.28 9.46 11.36
C PRO A 8 1.66 8.14 11.88
N LEU A 9 0.37 8.14 12.23
CA LEU A 9 -0.36 6.97 12.76
C LEU A 9 -0.78 5.98 11.66
N HIS A 10 -1.13 6.47 10.48
CA HIS A 10 -1.65 5.65 9.38
C HIS A 10 -0.77 4.44 9.04
N PRO A 11 0.56 4.56 8.88
CA PRO A 11 1.43 3.41 8.59
C PRO A 11 1.41 2.33 9.66
N ALA A 12 1.15 2.68 10.91
CA ALA A 12 1.03 1.70 11.99
C ALA A 12 -0.34 0.99 11.97
N VAL A 13 -1.42 1.75 11.74
CA VAL A 13 -2.80 1.26 11.76
C VAL A 13 -3.08 0.32 10.59
N VAL A 14 -2.56 0.56 9.39
CA VAL A 14 -2.80 -0.27 8.19
C VAL A 14 -2.32 -1.71 8.32
N HIS A 15 -1.41 -2.01 9.23
CA HIS A 15 -0.95 -3.39 9.45
C HIS A 15 -2.05 -4.29 9.98
N PHE A 16 -3.01 -3.76 10.75
CA PHE A 16 -4.13 -4.55 11.28
C PHE A 16 -5.05 -5.08 10.17
N PRO A 17 -5.62 -4.24 9.28
CA PRO A 17 -6.44 -4.77 8.19
C PRO A 17 -5.64 -5.68 7.24
N ILE A 18 -4.35 -5.43 6.99
CA ILE A 18 -3.51 -6.30 6.16
C ILE A 18 -3.40 -7.71 6.75
N VAL A 19 -3.11 -7.84 8.05
CA VAL A 19 -3.02 -9.15 8.70
C VAL A 19 -4.38 -9.84 8.74
N LEU A 20 -5.44 -9.10 9.09
CA LEU A 20 -6.78 -9.68 9.23
C LEU A 20 -7.37 -10.13 7.90
N MET A 21 -7.12 -9.42 6.79
CA MET A 21 -7.59 -9.85 5.46
C MET A 21 -6.93 -11.15 4.99
N ILE A 22 -5.70 -11.45 5.42
CA ILE A 22 -5.02 -12.70 5.11
C ILE A 22 -5.52 -13.83 6.01
N LEU A 23 -5.73 -13.56 7.29
CA LEU A 23 -6.20 -14.55 8.25
C LEU A 23 -7.66 -14.96 8.03
N LEU A 24 -8.49 -14.05 7.55
CA LEU A 24 -9.93 -14.28 7.38
C LEU A 24 -10.25 -15.46 6.44
N PRO A 25 -9.73 -15.56 5.20
CA PRO A 25 -10.00 -16.70 4.34
C PRO A 25 -9.43 -18.02 4.91
N VAL A 26 -8.28 -17.99 5.57
CA VAL A 26 -7.69 -19.14 6.22
C VAL A 26 -8.60 -19.67 7.34
N ALA A 27 -9.09 -18.76 8.19
CA ALA A 27 -10.03 -19.10 9.27
C ALA A 27 -11.38 -19.60 8.72
N ALA A 28 -11.88 -18.98 7.64
CA ALA A 28 -13.13 -19.40 7.00
C ALA A 28 -13.03 -20.82 6.41
N LEU A 29 -11.93 -21.12 5.71
CA LEU A 29 -11.66 -22.47 5.20
C LEU A 29 -11.50 -23.47 6.33
N GLY A 30 -10.75 -23.13 7.39
CA GLY A 30 -10.60 -23.94 8.59
C GLY A 30 -11.93 -24.21 9.29
N ALA A 31 -12.80 -23.20 9.40
CA ALA A 31 -14.13 -23.35 9.97
C ALA A 31 -15.03 -24.24 9.10
N LEU A 32 -15.02 -24.11 7.79
CA LEU A 32 -15.73 -25.01 6.88
C LEU A 32 -15.26 -26.46 7.01
N TRP A 33 -13.95 -26.66 7.09
CA TRP A 33 -13.36 -27.97 7.30
C TRP A 33 -13.78 -28.57 8.65
N ALA A 34 -13.72 -27.80 9.74
CA ALA A 34 -14.13 -28.23 11.08
C ALA A 34 -15.62 -28.61 11.11
N ILE A 35 -16.49 -27.82 10.47
CA ILE A 35 -17.94 -28.09 10.37
C ILE A 35 -18.18 -29.41 9.60
N ARG A 36 -17.44 -29.66 8.51
CA ARG A 36 -17.50 -30.93 7.78
C ARG A 36 -17.06 -32.13 8.64
N ARG A 37 -16.20 -31.89 9.63
CA ARG A 37 -15.74 -32.90 10.61
C ARG A 37 -16.66 -33.04 11.83
N GLY A 38 -17.81 -32.33 11.86
CA GLY A 38 -18.81 -32.44 12.91
C GLY A 38 -18.76 -31.34 13.98
N ALA A 39 -17.92 -30.34 13.82
CA ALA A 39 -17.93 -29.19 14.74
C ALA A 39 -19.26 -28.40 14.64
N ALA A 40 -19.71 -27.85 15.78
CA ALA A 40 -20.90 -27.02 15.84
C ALA A 40 -20.71 -25.77 14.97
N PRO A 41 -21.57 -25.53 13.94
CA PRO A 41 -21.38 -24.45 12.99
C PRO A 41 -21.28 -23.06 13.65
N LEU A 42 -22.06 -22.80 14.69
CA LEU A 42 -22.04 -21.51 15.40
C LEU A 42 -20.70 -21.25 16.08
N LYS A 43 -20.08 -22.26 16.70
CA LYS A 43 -18.78 -22.10 17.36
C LYS A 43 -17.64 -21.98 16.36
N ALA A 44 -17.63 -22.83 15.33
CA ALA A 44 -16.56 -22.81 14.32
C ALA A 44 -16.61 -21.55 13.46
N TRP A 45 -17.80 -21.09 13.07
CA TRP A 45 -17.96 -19.93 12.21
C TRP A 45 -17.88 -18.57 12.96
N GLY A 46 -18.00 -18.60 14.29
CA GLY A 46 -17.81 -17.41 15.11
C GLY A 46 -16.45 -16.73 14.95
N VAL A 47 -15.39 -17.54 14.71
CA VAL A 47 -14.03 -17.02 14.50
C VAL A 47 -13.94 -16.20 13.21
N PRO A 48 -14.34 -16.70 12.02
CA PRO A 48 -14.41 -15.86 10.81
C PRO A 48 -15.23 -14.56 10.99
N VAL A 49 -16.37 -14.62 11.69
CA VAL A 49 -17.19 -13.41 11.95
C VAL A 49 -16.42 -12.41 12.81
N ALA A 50 -15.77 -12.86 13.86
CA ALA A 50 -14.97 -11.97 14.73
C ALA A 50 -13.79 -11.33 13.95
N LEU A 51 -13.11 -12.11 13.09
CA LEU A 51 -12.05 -11.59 12.23
C LEU A 51 -12.58 -10.59 11.20
N ALA A 52 -13.74 -10.86 10.59
CA ALA A 52 -14.36 -9.93 9.66
C ALA A 52 -14.77 -8.62 10.34
N ALA A 53 -15.30 -8.67 11.58
CA ALA A 53 -15.61 -7.48 12.35
C ALA A 53 -14.34 -6.67 12.70
N GLY A 54 -13.27 -7.35 13.16
CA GLY A 54 -12.00 -6.71 13.43
C GLY A 54 -11.39 -6.09 12.17
N LEU A 55 -11.48 -6.77 11.03
CA LEU A 55 -11.04 -6.26 9.74
C LEU A 55 -11.79 -4.99 9.35
N THR A 56 -13.12 -5.00 9.40
CA THR A 56 -13.92 -3.82 9.04
C THR A 56 -13.63 -2.64 9.96
N LEU A 57 -13.53 -2.86 11.27
CA LEU A 57 -13.21 -1.80 12.24
C LEU A 57 -11.79 -1.24 12.03
N SER A 58 -10.81 -2.10 11.78
CA SER A 58 -9.43 -1.65 11.54
C SER A 58 -9.27 -0.98 10.17
N ALA A 59 -10.02 -1.42 9.15
CA ALA A 59 -10.07 -0.76 7.85
C ALA A 59 -10.68 0.64 7.95
N TRP A 60 -11.79 0.79 8.71
CA TRP A 60 -12.36 2.09 9.00
C TRP A 60 -11.36 3.03 9.70
N ALA A 61 -10.69 2.56 10.75
CA ALA A 61 -9.66 3.36 11.42
C ALA A 61 -8.48 3.72 10.51
N ALA A 62 -8.14 2.84 9.54
CA ALA A 62 -7.10 3.12 8.56
C ALA A 62 -7.53 4.22 7.57
N VAL A 63 -8.79 4.22 7.10
CA VAL A 63 -9.34 5.28 6.24
C VAL A 63 -9.31 6.61 6.98
N GLU A 64 -9.92 6.72 8.16
CA GLU A 64 -9.94 7.94 8.98
C GLU A 64 -8.52 8.54 9.23
N THR A 65 -7.56 7.67 9.53
CA THR A 65 -6.17 8.12 9.74
C THR A 65 -5.46 8.47 8.43
N GLY A 66 -5.87 7.87 7.31
CA GLY A 66 -5.37 8.15 5.97
C GLY A 66 -5.80 9.53 5.49
N GLU A 67 -7.10 9.81 5.50
CA GLU A 67 -7.68 11.10 5.11
C GLU A 67 -7.06 12.27 5.89
N SER A 68 -6.96 12.14 7.22
CA SER A 68 -6.37 13.18 8.08
C SER A 68 -4.88 13.46 7.79
N GLN A 69 -4.20 12.57 7.10
CA GLN A 69 -2.78 12.70 6.70
C GLN A 69 -2.63 13.01 5.22
N GLY A 70 -3.57 12.57 4.37
CA GLY A 70 -3.64 12.84 2.94
C GLY A 70 -3.57 14.34 2.65
N GLU A 71 -4.45 15.12 3.28
CA GLU A 71 -4.50 16.58 3.18
C GLU A 71 -3.13 17.28 3.39
N LYS A 72 -2.27 16.70 4.24
CA LYS A 72 -0.96 17.29 4.58
C LYS A 72 0.14 16.98 3.56
N VAL A 73 -0.05 15.95 2.75
CA VAL A 73 0.96 15.46 1.80
C VAL A 73 0.55 15.63 0.34
N GLU A 74 -0.67 16.06 0.08
CA GLU A 74 -1.23 16.31 -1.25
C GLU A 74 -0.33 17.21 -2.11
N ASP A 75 0.14 18.33 -1.54
CA ASP A 75 1.04 19.28 -2.21
C ASP A 75 2.38 18.64 -2.62
N THR A 76 2.78 17.56 -1.93
CA THR A 76 4.09 16.91 -2.15
C THR A 76 3.97 15.67 -3.04
N LEU A 77 2.90 14.90 -2.90
CA LEU A 77 2.71 13.61 -3.58
C LEU A 77 1.80 13.70 -4.82
N GLY A 78 1.10 14.83 -4.99
CA GLY A 78 0.15 15.07 -6.06
C GLY A 78 -1.27 14.59 -5.71
N GLU A 79 -2.25 15.49 -5.83
CA GLU A 79 -3.66 15.30 -5.51
C GLU A 79 -4.25 14.02 -6.13
N GLN A 80 -4.06 13.80 -7.43
CA GLN A 80 -4.62 12.65 -8.15
C GLN A 80 -4.13 11.28 -7.61
N ALA A 81 -2.90 11.21 -7.13
CA ALA A 81 -2.33 9.97 -6.62
C ALA A 81 -2.87 9.66 -5.23
N VAL A 82 -3.05 10.68 -4.38
CA VAL A 82 -3.68 10.57 -3.05
C VAL A 82 -5.13 10.15 -3.21
N GLU A 83 -5.92 10.85 -4.03
CA GLU A 83 -7.32 10.55 -4.33
C GLU A 83 -7.51 9.10 -4.82
N THR A 84 -6.67 8.62 -5.73
CA THR A 84 -6.74 7.23 -6.23
C THR A 84 -6.55 6.21 -5.11
N HIS A 85 -5.66 6.49 -4.15
CA HIS A 85 -5.43 5.61 -3.01
C HIS A 85 -6.60 5.64 -2.02
N GLU A 86 -7.14 6.80 -1.72
CA GLU A 86 -8.28 7.01 -0.84
C GLU A 86 -9.52 6.30 -1.37
N GLU A 87 -9.86 6.48 -2.66
CA GLU A 87 -10.96 5.75 -3.31
C GLU A 87 -10.79 4.22 -3.23
N ALA A 88 -9.58 3.72 -3.41
CA ALA A 88 -9.31 2.28 -3.28
C ALA A 88 -9.52 1.80 -1.84
N ALA A 89 -9.12 2.60 -0.83
CA ALA A 89 -9.30 2.29 0.58
C ALA A 89 -10.77 2.30 1.00
N GLU A 90 -11.55 3.28 0.54
CA GLU A 90 -13.00 3.34 0.77
C GLU A 90 -13.74 2.14 0.15
N ARG A 91 -13.42 1.79 -1.10
CA ARG A 91 -13.99 0.60 -1.76
C ARG A 91 -13.65 -0.69 -1.01
N PHE A 92 -12.43 -0.79 -0.49
CA PHE A 92 -12.04 -1.92 0.37
C PHE A 92 -12.84 -1.94 1.67
N LEU A 93 -13.06 -0.79 2.32
CA LEU A 93 -13.87 -0.69 3.53
C LEU A 93 -15.32 -1.13 3.27
N LEU A 94 -15.96 -0.65 2.21
CA LEU A 94 -17.32 -1.06 1.83
C LEU A 94 -17.39 -2.57 1.56
N PHE A 95 -16.41 -3.12 0.85
CA PHE A 95 -16.36 -4.55 0.57
C PHE A 95 -16.15 -5.36 1.85
N SER A 96 -15.30 -4.91 2.78
CA SER A 96 -15.10 -5.57 4.07
C SER A 96 -16.38 -5.58 4.91
N GLY A 97 -17.16 -4.50 4.90
CA GLY A 97 -18.47 -4.42 5.53
C GLY A 97 -19.47 -5.41 4.92
N ALA A 98 -19.52 -5.52 3.59
CA ALA A 98 -20.35 -6.51 2.91
C ALA A 98 -19.97 -7.96 3.28
N VAL A 99 -18.67 -8.25 3.35
CA VAL A 99 -18.15 -9.56 3.78
C VAL A 99 -18.50 -9.84 5.24
N LEU A 100 -18.48 -8.85 6.12
CA LEU A 100 -18.93 -8.98 7.51
C LEU A 100 -20.41 -9.36 7.58
N VAL A 101 -21.28 -8.67 6.83
CA VAL A 101 -22.73 -8.96 6.80
C VAL A 101 -22.99 -10.39 6.31
N VAL A 102 -22.35 -10.80 5.21
CA VAL A 102 -22.46 -12.16 4.66
C VAL A 102 -21.92 -13.20 5.67
N SER A 103 -20.80 -12.89 6.31
CA SER A 103 -20.21 -13.76 7.34
C SER A 103 -21.15 -13.91 8.55
N ALA A 104 -21.76 -12.83 8.99
CA ALA A 104 -22.76 -12.86 10.08
C ALA A 104 -23.99 -13.70 9.71
N ALA A 105 -24.48 -13.60 8.46
CA ALA A 105 -25.53 -14.49 7.95
C ALA A 105 -25.12 -15.98 7.97
N GLY A 106 -23.83 -16.27 7.91
CA GLY A 106 -23.28 -17.61 8.07
C GLY A 106 -23.54 -18.24 9.46
N LEU A 107 -23.91 -17.48 10.48
CA LEU A 107 -24.33 -17.96 11.80
C LEU A 107 -25.76 -18.52 11.79
N LEU A 108 -26.56 -18.19 10.78
CA LEU A 108 -27.92 -18.70 10.64
C LEU A 108 -27.91 -20.22 10.42
N ARG A 109 -29.05 -20.85 10.77
CA ARG A 109 -29.27 -22.28 10.58
C ARG A 109 -29.80 -22.58 9.18
N GLY A 110 -29.71 -23.84 8.77
CA GLY A 110 -30.26 -24.31 7.51
C GLY A 110 -29.46 -23.92 6.28
N THR A 111 -30.14 -23.84 5.15
CA THR A 111 -29.53 -23.60 3.83
C THR A 111 -28.93 -22.21 3.73
N VAL A 112 -29.61 -21.18 4.26
CA VAL A 112 -29.13 -19.80 4.24
C VAL A 112 -27.76 -19.68 4.89
N GLY A 113 -27.60 -20.18 6.12
CA GLY A 113 -26.29 -20.15 6.80
C GLY A 113 -25.21 -20.95 6.06
N ARG A 114 -25.58 -22.09 5.44
CA ARG A 114 -24.62 -22.89 4.67
C ARG A 114 -24.13 -22.14 3.43
N THR A 115 -25.05 -21.56 2.67
CA THR A 115 -24.71 -20.76 1.48
C THR A 115 -23.91 -19.52 1.86
N ALA A 116 -24.31 -18.80 2.91
CA ALA A 116 -23.61 -17.62 3.39
C ALA A 116 -22.16 -17.93 3.81
N ARG A 117 -21.88 -19.10 4.42
CA ARG A 117 -20.50 -19.49 4.74
C ARG A 117 -19.66 -19.72 3.50
N VAL A 118 -20.19 -20.36 2.46
CA VAL A 118 -19.46 -20.56 1.20
C VAL A 118 -19.21 -19.24 0.50
N VAL A 119 -20.27 -18.41 0.35
CA VAL A 119 -20.16 -17.08 -0.27
C VAL A 119 -19.21 -16.19 0.51
N GLY A 120 -19.30 -16.17 1.85
CA GLY A 120 -18.41 -15.41 2.71
C GLY A 120 -16.95 -15.84 2.58
N THR A 121 -16.69 -17.15 2.43
CA THR A 121 -15.32 -17.65 2.20
C THR A 121 -14.78 -17.18 0.85
N VAL A 122 -15.58 -17.26 -0.22
CA VAL A 122 -15.18 -16.77 -1.56
C VAL A 122 -14.96 -15.25 -1.54
N ALA A 123 -15.86 -14.51 -0.90
CA ALA A 123 -15.73 -13.06 -0.76
C ALA A 123 -14.50 -12.66 0.08
N ALA A 124 -14.13 -13.44 1.11
CA ALA A 124 -12.91 -13.22 1.87
C ALA A 124 -11.64 -13.40 1.02
N LEU A 125 -11.63 -14.31 0.05
CA LEU A 125 -10.54 -14.41 -0.92
C LEU A 125 -10.51 -13.20 -1.86
N GLY A 126 -11.67 -12.67 -2.27
CA GLY A 126 -11.78 -11.45 -3.04
C GLY A 126 -11.24 -10.21 -2.29
N LEU A 127 -11.41 -10.16 -0.96
CA LEU A 127 -10.83 -9.10 -0.12
C LEU A 127 -9.30 -9.05 -0.19
N VAL A 128 -8.63 -10.19 -0.29
CA VAL A 128 -7.16 -10.23 -0.44
C VAL A 128 -6.75 -9.54 -1.75
N ALA A 129 -7.48 -9.78 -2.84
CA ALA A 129 -7.21 -9.11 -4.12
C ALA A 129 -7.50 -7.60 -4.05
N ALA A 130 -8.59 -7.19 -3.39
CA ALA A 130 -8.91 -5.78 -3.19
C ALA A 130 -7.86 -5.09 -2.31
N GLY A 131 -7.43 -5.73 -1.22
CA GLY A 131 -6.38 -5.21 -0.34
C GLY A 131 -5.01 -5.10 -1.03
N TYR A 132 -4.71 -6.01 -1.98
CA TYR A 132 -3.52 -5.86 -2.82
C TYR A 132 -3.58 -4.58 -3.67
N GLN A 133 -4.74 -4.23 -4.23
CA GLN A 133 -4.89 -2.98 -5.00
C GLN A 133 -4.65 -1.74 -4.13
N VAL A 134 -5.20 -1.71 -2.90
CA VAL A 134 -4.95 -0.62 -1.94
C VAL A 134 -3.46 -0.53 -1.59
N GLY A 135 -2.82 -1.65 -1.29
CA GLY A 135 -1.39 -1.70 -1.00
C GLY A 135 -0.53 -1.26 -2.18
N HIS A 136 -0.92 -1.64 -3.40
CA HIS A 136 -0.21 -1.26 -4.62
C HIS A 136 -0.34 0.25 -4.91
N SER A 137 -1.53 0.84 -4.77
CA SER A 137 -1.72 2.30 -4.93
C SER A 137 -0.94 3.08 -3.88
N GLY A 138 -0.97 2.67 -2.60
CA GLY A 138 -0.17 3.28 -1.53
C GLY A 138 1.34 3.13 -1.75
N GLY A 139 1.79 1.98 -2.25
CA GLY A 139 3.19 1.78 -2.62
C GLY A 139 3.65 2.72 -3.73
N ARG A 140 2.81 2.99 -4.71
CA ARG A 140 3.10 3.96 -5.78
C ARG A 140 3.21 5.39 -5.27
N LEU A 141 2.41 5.78 -4.28
CA LEU A 141 2.54 7.08 -3.62
C LEU A 141 3.93 7.29 -3.00
N VAL A 142 4.45 6.26 -2.32
CA VAL A 142 5.72 6.39 -1.59
C VAL A 142 6.94 6.19 -2.49
N TYR A 143 6.86 5.30 -3.50
CA TYR A 143 8.01 4.88 -4.31
C TYR A 143 7.93 5.27 -5.78
N GLY A 144 6.76 5.68 -6.29
CA GLY A 144 6.53 5.96 -7.71
C GLY A 144 7.39 7.10 -8.24
N ASP A 145 7.45 8.19 -7.51
CA ASP A 145 8.26 9.36 -7.89
C ASP A 145 9.75 9.14 -7.69
N ALA A 146 10.16 8.43 -6.65
CA ALA A 146 11.58 8.16 -6.38
C ALA A 146 12.22 7.30 -7.50
N THR A 147 11.47 6.34 -8.05
CA THR A 147 11.96 5.48 -9.15
C THR A 147 12.06 6.25 -10.47
N MET A 148 11.07 7.12 -10.76
CA MET A 148 11.09 7.94 -11.97
C MET A 148 12.16 9.03 -11.89
N THR A 149 12.29 9.72 -10.75
CA THR A 149 13.32 10.75 -10.55
C THR A 149 14.73 10.13 -10.58
N GLY A 150 14.91 8.94 -10.04
CA GLY A 150 16.18 8.21 -10.10
C GLY A 150 16.54 7.76 -11.51
N LEU A 151 15.57 7.27 -12.30
CA LEU A 151 15.78 6.88 -13.69
C LEU A 151 16.05 8.09 -14.60
N VAL A 152 15.26 9.16 -14.48
CA VAL A 152 15.45 10.37 -15.29
C VAL A 152 16.72 11.13 -14.88
N GLY A 153 17.00 11.24 -13.59
CA GLY A 153 18.24 11.83 -13.08
C GLY A 153 19.48 11.04 -13.48
N GLY A 154 19.41 9.71 -13.45
CA GLY A 154 20.50 8.83 -13.88
C GLY A 154 20.77 8.90 -15.38
N THR A 155 19.72 8.98 -16.22
CA THR A 155 19.86 9.13 -17.68
C THR A 155 20.36 10.51 -18.08
N LEU A 156 19.91 11.57 -17.42
CA LEU A 156 20.38 12.93 -17.71
C LEU A 156 21.85 13.11 -17.27
N ASN A 157 22.27 12.48 -16.17
CA ASN A 157 23.66 12.52 -15.73
C ASN A 157 24.58 11.64 -16.60
N ALA A 158 24.07 10.52 -17.14
CA ALA A 158 24.81 9.69 -18.10
C ALA A 158 24.96 10.39 -19.47
N GLN A 159 23.97 11.14 -19.93
CA GLN A 159 24.04 11.93 -21.16
C GLN A 159 24.80 13.25 -20.99
N GLY A 160 24.86 13.82 -19.78
CA GLY A 160 25.67 15.01 -19.48
C GLY A 160 27.16 14.72 -19.29
N GLY A 161 27.52 13.47 -19.04
CA GLY A 161 28.91 13.05 -18.83
C GLY A 161 29.73 12.82 -20.13
N GLU A 162 29.04 12.58 -21.25
CA GLU A 162 29.73 12.34 -22.54
C GLU A 162 30.05 13.63 -23.34
N GLY A 163 29.50 14.79 -22.92
CA GLY A 163 29.69 16.06 -23.65
C GLY A 163 30.68 17.04 -23.08
N THR A 164 31.26 16.82 -21.89
CA THR A 164 32.15 17.81 -21.22
C THR A 164 33.63 17.35 -21.13
N GLY A 165 33.96 16.17 -21.60
CA GLY A 165 35.33 15.64 -21.54
C GLY A 165 36.29 16.17 -22.60
N GLU A 166 35.84 16.75 -23.72
CA GLU A 166 36.69 17.19 -24.82
C GLU A 166 36.93 18.72 -24.89
N ALA A 167 36.18 19.54 -24.10
CA ALA A 167 36.32 21.00 -24.18
C ALA A 167 37.31 21.60 -23.15
N GLU A 168 37.71 20.89 -22.11
CA GLU A 168 38.66 21.41 -21.10
C GLU A 168 40.13 21.09 -21.40
N GLY A 169 40.43 20.07 -22.21
CA GLY A 169 41.81 19.75 -22.63
C GLY A 169 42.42 20.82 -23.55
N GLY A 170 41.63 21.45 -24.42
CA GLY A 170 42.11 22.43 -25.39
C GLY A 170 42.39 23.83 -24.84
N ARG A 171 41.80 24.21 -23.70
CA ARG A 171 42.06 25.53 -23.09
C ARG A 171 43.25 25.56 -22.16
N GLY A 172 43.67 24.43 -21.63
CA GLY A 172 44.87 24.31 -20.79
C GLY A 172 46.16 24.43 -21.59
N GLU A 173 46.23 23.79 -22.77
CA GLU A 173 47.41 23.81 -23.62
C GLU A 173 47.62 25.18 -24.31
N ALA A 174 46.56 25.84 -24.72
CA ALA A 174 46.64 27.19 -25.32
C ALA A 174 47.16 28.26 -24.33
N ARG A 175 46.86 28.16 -23.04
CA ARG A 175 47.37 29.07 -22.00
C ARG A 175 48.83 28.83 -21.65
N LEU A 176 49.30 27.59 -21.70
CA LEU A 176 50.71 27.27 -21.44
C LEU A 176 51.66 27.70 -22.58
N ASP A 177 51.17 27.66 -23.82
CA ASP A 177 51.92 28.15 -24.98
C ASP A 177 52.01 29.68 -25.03
N GLU A 178 50.97 30.40 -24.61
CA GLU A 178 50.96 31.85 -24.51
C GLU A 178 51.91 32.37 -23.40
N ALA A 179 51.93 31.66 -22.24
CA ALA A 179 52.83 31.99 -21.14
C ALA A 179 54.32 31.77 -21.52
N ARG A 180 54.65 30.71 -22.30
CA ARG A 180 56.01 30.45 -22.77
C ARG A 180 56.53 31.45 -23.81
N ARG A 181 55.64 32.02 -24.61
CA ARG A 181 56.01 33.08 -25.58
C ARG A 181 56.26 34.39 -24.91
N ALA A 182 55.66 34.71 -23.79
CA ALA A 182 55.87 35.94 -23.04
C ALA A 182 57.18 35.99 -22.25
N GLU A 183 57.78 34.82 -21.90
CA GLU A 183 59.06 34.73 -21.16
C GLU A 183 60.32 34.64 -22.04
N GLY A 184 60.17 34.63 -23.37
CA GLY A 184 61.32 34.42 -24.30
C GLY A 184 61.79 35.66 -25.03
N ASP A 185 61.30 36.88 -24.65
CA ASP A 185 61.64 38.11 -25.37
C ASP A 185 62.24 39.21 -24.44
N ASP A 186 63.17 38.79 -23.54
CA ASP A 186 64.11 39.67 -22.82
C ASP A 186 65.55 39.20 -22.98
#